data_61b8eb4a32fda0ce400257c2a74afa79
#
_entry.id   61b8eb4a32fda0ce400257c2a74afa79
#
_cell.length_a   1.000
_cell.length_b   1.000
_cell.length_c   1.000
_cell.angle_alpha   90.00
_cell.angle_beta   90.00
_cell.angle_gamma   90.00
#
_symmetry.space_group_name_H-M   'P 1'
#
loop_
_entity.id
_entity.type
_entity.pdbx_description
1 polymer ?
#
loop_
_entity_poly.entity_id
_entity_poly.type
_entity_poly.pdbx_seq_one_letter_code
_entity_poly.pdbx_strand_id
1 'polypeptide(L)'
;MDVGSLHSPVVRQAFQAINGGRLDAFLALFAPDATLIDGAAYRGSEAIRDWAERETFGVQMHINVIRETNPEGTILEVEATSTGGYSGPGAFLFTVRGNHIERLEIR
;
A
#
# COMPACT_ATOMS: atom_id res chain seq x y z
N MET A 1 0.88 13.67 7.03
CA MET A 1 -0.25 13.58 7.98
C MET A 1 -0.16 12.28 8.77
N ASP A 2 -0.78 12.23 9.90
CA ASP A 2 -0.77 11.03 10.72
C ASP A 2 -1.58 9.90 10.07
N VAL A 3 -0.96 8.73 9.91
CA VAL A 3 -1.62 7.55 9.33
C VAL A 3 -2.88 7.18 10.13
N GLY A 4 -2.84 7.34 11.46
CA GLY A 4 -3.98 7.03 12.31
C GLY A 4 -5.21 7.89 12.05
N SER A 5 -5.06 9.03 11.38
CA SER A 5 -6.17 9.92 11.06
C SER A 5 -6.75 9.73 9.66
N LEU A 6 -6.24 8.76 8.90
CA LEU A 6 -6.73 8.49 7.55
C LEU A 6 -8.19 8.02 7.58
N HIS A 7 -8.93 8.40 6.54
CA HIS A 7 -10.37 8.20 6.49
C HIS A 7 -10.76 6.72 6.38
N SER A 8 -10.12 5.97 5.48
CA SER A 8 -10.43 4.57 5.25
C SER A 8 -9.71 3.66 6.25
N PRO A 9 -10.43 2.81 7.00
CA PRO A 9 -9.79 1.88 7.93
C PRO A 9 -8.82 0.90 7.24
N VAL A 10 -9.18 0.41 6.04
CA VAL A 10 -8.33 -0.55 5.31
C VAL A 10 -7.05 0.14 4.84
N VAL A 11 -7.17 1.35 4.32
CA VAL A 11 -6.00 2.14 3.87
C VAL A 11 -5.09 2.45 5.04
N ARG A 12 -5.68 2.84 6.18
CA ARG A 12 -4.94 3.10 7.41
C ARG A 12 -4.14 1.88 7.85
N GLN A 13 -4.78 0.70 7.84
CA GLN A 13 -4.13 -0.55 8.21
C GLN A 13 -3.01 -0.92 7.24
N ALA A 14 -3.19 -0.64 5.94
CA ALA A 14 -2.17 -0.93 4.94
C ALA A 14 -0.90 -0.13 5.22
N PHE A 15 -1.00 1.17 5.45
CA PHE A 15 0.17 1.99 5.75
C PHE A 15 0.79 1.65 7.10
N GLN A 16 -0.04 1.33 8.10
CA GLN A 16 0.48 0.89 9.40
C GLN A 16 1.29 -0.40 9.26
N ALA A 17 0.81 -1.35 8.45
CA ALA A 17 1.53 -2.60 8.22
C ALA A 17 2.85 -2.37 7.49
N ILE A 18 2.85 -1.52 6.45
CA ILE A 18 4.09 -1.20 5.73
C ILE A 18 5.09 -0.56 6.69
N ASN A 19 4.68 0.48 7.40
CA ASN A 19 5.57 1.24 8.27
C ASN A 19 6.02 0.44 9.49
N GLY A 20 5.24 -0.55 9.88
CA GLY A 20 5.60 -1.45 10.98
C GLY A 20 6.38 -2.69 10.57
N GLY A 21 6.64 -2.85 9.26
CA GLY A 21 7.37 -4.02 8.76
C GLY A 21 6.59 -5.32 8.89
N ARG A 22 5.26 -5.26 8.83
CA ARG A 22 4.41 -6.43 9.05
C ARG A 22 3.83 -6.94 7.73
N LEU A 23 4.60 -7.76 7.03
CA LEU A 23 4.24 -8.30 5.73
C LEU A 23 2.91 -9.06 5.76
N ASP A 24 2.75 -9.98 6.71
CA ASP A 24 1.54 -10.81 6.75
C ASP A 24 0.29 -9.98 7.04
N ALA A 25 0.39 -8.98 7.89
CA ALA A 25 -0.72 -8.07 8.15
C ALA A 25 -1.11 -7.27 6.91
N PHE A 26 -0.13 -6.85 6.12
CA PHE A 26 -0.36 -6.15 4.85
C PHE A 26 -1.09 -7.07 3.85
N LEU A 27 -0.56 -8.29 3.68
CA LEU A 27 -1.13 -9.24 2.71
C LEU A 27 -2.53 -9.67 3.09
N ALA A 28 -2.85 -9.75 4.37
CA ALA A 28 -4.17 -10.14 4.84
C ALA A 28 -5.27 -9.14 4.46
N LEU A 29 -4.90 -7.91 4.09
CA LEU A 29 -5.87 -6.90 3.69
C LEU A 29 -6.37 -7.09 2.25
N PHE A 30 -5.67 -7.89 1.44
CA PHE A 30 -6.00 -8.05 0.02
C PHE A 30 -6.99 -9.18 -0.18
N ALA A 31 -7.95 -8.96 -1.10
CA ALA A 31 -8.82 -10.03 -1.56
C ALA A 31 -7.98 -11.09 -2.28
N PRO A 32 -8.42 -12.37 -2.28
CA PRO A 32 -7.62 -13.45 -2.90
C PRO A 32 -7.30 -13.25 -4.37
N ASP A 33 -8.16 -12.53 -5.09
CA ASP A 33 -8.00 -12.26 -6.53
C ASP A 33 -7.59 -10.80 -6.79
N ALA A 34 -7.05 -10.12 -5.79
CA ALA A 34 -6.66 -8.72 -5.92
C ALA A 34 -5.57 -8.53 -6.95
N THR A 35 -5.48 -7.31 -7.47
CA THR A 35 -4.44 -6.90 -8.40
C THR A 35 -3.67 -5.72 -7.80
N LEU A 36 -2.35 -5.79 -7.87
CA LEU A 36 -1.48 -4.69 -7.52
C LEU A 36 -0.73 -4.24 -8.77
N ILE A 37 -0.71 -2.93 -9.03
CA ILE A 37 -0.06 -2.38 -10.21
C ILE A 37 1.02 -1.42 -9.74
N ASP A 38 2.26 -1.71 -10.15
CA ASP A 38 3.44 -0.90 -9.87
C ASP A 38 4.38 -1.08 -11.06
N GLY A 39 4.12 -0.31 -12.13
CA GLY A 39 4.78 -0.51 -13.42
C GLY A 39 4.22 -1.73 -14.14
N ALA A 40 4.27 -2.89 -13.50
CA ALA A 40 3.66 -4.12 -13.98
C ALA A 40 2.45 -4.48 -13.13
N ALA A 41 1.65 -5.45 -13.57
CA ALA A 41 0.49 -5.94 -12.83
C ALA A 41 0.85 -7.25 -12.13
N TYR A 42 0.49 -7.34 -10.85
CA TYR A 42 0.69 -8.51 -10.00
C TYR A 42 -0.68 -8.97 -9.52
N ARG A 43 -1.09 -10.17 -9.93
CA ARG A 43 -2.43 -10.68 -9.64
C ARG A 43 -2.36 -11.87 -8.71
N GLY A 44 -3.18 -11.82 -7.66
CA GLY A 44 -3.32 -12.91 -6.70
C GLY A 44 -2.31 -12.83 -5.56
N SER A 45 -2.57 -13.63 -4.53
CA SER A 45 -1.84 -13.54 -3.27
C SER A 45 -0.35 -13.79 -3.41
N GLU A 46 0.03 -14.78 -4.21
CA GLU A 46 1.44 -15.14 -4.34
C GLU A 46 2.24 -14.09 -5.09
N ALA A 47 1.69 -13.56 -6.18
CA ALA A 47 2.36 -12.52 -6.95
C ALA A 47 2.50 -11.23 -6.13
N ILE A 48 1.46 -10.87 -5.36
CA ILE A 48 1.49 -9.70 -4.51
C ILE A 48 2.50 -9.90 -3.37
N ARG A 49 2.59 -11.09 -2.79
CA ARG A 49 3.60 -11.39 -1.77
C ARG A 49 5.01 -11.22 -2.33
N ASP A 50 5.28 -11.77 -3.51
CA ASP A 50 6.60 -11.65 -4.13
C ASP A 50 6.97 -10.19 -4.38
N TRP A 51 6.03 -9.40 -4.88
CA TRP A 51 6.23 -7.97 -5.07
C TRP A 51 6.53 -7.28 -3.75
N ALA A 52 5.72 -7.55 -2.73
CA ALA A 52 5.85 -6.88 -1.43
C ALA A 52 7.18 -7.21 -0.76
N GLU A 53 7.62 -8.46 -0.82
CA GLU A 53 8.90 -8.86 -0.25
C GLU A 53 10.07 -8.16 -0.95
N ARG A 54 9.98 -7.99 -2.27
CA ARG A 54 11.07 -7.42 -3.06
C ARG A 54 11.07 -5.89 -3.03
N GLU A 55 9.89 -5.27 -3.20
CA GLU A 55 9.82 -3.83 -3.47
C GLU A 55 9.44 -2.99 -2.24
N THR A 56 8.94 -3.61 -1.19
CA THR A 56 8.40 -2.89 -0.04
C THR A 56 9.09 -3.33 1.27
N PHE A 57 8.81 -4.54 1.71
CA PHE A 57 9.31 -5.01 3.00
C PHE A 57 10.79 -5.36 2.94
N GLY A 58 11.26 -5.93 1.83
CA GLY A 58 12.67 -6.28 1.66
C GLY A 58 13.59 -5.08 1.60
N VAL A 59 13.06 -3.89 1.29
CA VAL A 59 13.83 -2.63 1.23
C VAL A 59 13.49 -1.71 2.41
N GLN A 60 12.80 -2.22 3.41
CA GLN A 60 12.41 -1.46 4.61
C GLN A 60 11.70 -0.15 4.26
N MET A 61 10.69 -0.26 3.40
CA MET A 61 9.92 0.90 2.95
C MET A 61 9.22 1.58 4.12
N HIS A 62 9.29 2.90 4.15
CA HIS A 62 8.49 3.73 5.04
C HIS A 62 7.69 4.71 4.19
N ILE A 63 6.39 4.82 4.46
CA ILE A 63 5.51 5.71 3.72
C ILE A 63 5.07 6.84 4.63
N ASN A 64 5.36 8.06 4.21
CA ASN A 64 4.83 9.26 4.83
C ASN A 64 3.67 9.75 3.96
N VAL A 65 2.45 9.70 4.48
CA VAL A 65 1.28 10.16 3.73
C VAL A 65 1.23 11.69 3.79
N ILE A 66 1.20 12.31 2.62
CA ILE A 66 1.18 13.78 2.51
C ILE A 66 -0.26 14.26 2.61
N ARG A 67 -1.16 13.66 1.81
CA ARG A 67 -2.59 14.07 1.83
C ARG A 67 -3.46 13.00 1.19
N GLU A 68 -4.73 13.00 1.60
CA GLU A 68 -5.80 12.30 0.90
C GLU A 68 -6.34 13.25 -0.19
N THR A 69 -6.52 12.74 -1.41
CA THR A 69 -6.92 13.57 -2.54
C THR A 69 -8.36 13.30 -3.00
N ASN A 70 -9.07 12.40 -2.30
CA ASN A 70 -10.50 12.18 -2.55
C ASN A 70 -11.26 12.05 -1.22
N PRO A 71 -12.58 12.24 -1.21
CA PRO A 71 -13.38 12.20 0.03
C PRO A 71 -13.35 10.85 0.73
N GLU A 72 -13.22 9.76 -0.03
CA GLU A 72 -13.20 8.40 0.52
C GLU A 72 -11.88 8.05 1.21
N GLY A 73 -10.83 8.82 0.96
CA GLY A 73 -9.51 8.54 1.52
C GLY A 73 -8.83 7.34 0.88
N THR A 74 -9.14 7.07 -0.39
CA THR A 74 -8.58 5.93 -1.12
C THR A 74 -7.54 6.33 -2.16
N ILE A 75 -7.36 7.62 -2.40
CA ILE A 75 -6.30 8.17 -3.27
C ILE A 75 -5.44 9.08 -2.42
N LEU A 76 -4.14 8.77 -2.35
CA LEU A 76 -3.25 9.45 -1.42
C LEU A 76 -1.94 9.80 -2.11
N GLU A 77 -1.47 11.02 -1.84
CA GLU A 77 -0.10 11.42 -2.20
C GLU A 77 0.82 11.05 -1.05
N VAL A 78 1.95 10.47 -1.38
CA VAL A 78 2.90 9.97 -0.38
C VAL A 78 4.32 10.39 -0.71
N GLU A 79 5.18 10.30 0.30
CA GLU A 79 6.63 10.36 0.16
C GLU A 79 7.18 9.05 0.71
N ALA A 80 7.87 8.30 -0.14
CA ALA A 80 8.43 7.01 0.24
C ALA A 80 9.91 7.14 0.55
N THR A 81 10.37 6.39 1.54
CA THR A 81 11.80 6.20 1.80
C THR A 81 12.07 4.71 1.93
N SER A 82 13.24 4.28 1.49
CA SER A 82 13.62 2.87 1.56
C SER A 82 15.14 2.73 1.61
N THR A 83 15.60 1.52 1.91
CA THR A 83 17.01 1.18 1.89
C THR A 83 17.28 0.28 0.69
N GLY A 84 17.85 0.87 -0.37
CA GLY A 84 18.18 0.13 -1.59
C GLY A 84 17.05 -0.01 -2.59
N GLY A 85 15.87 0.56 -2.31
CA GLY A 85 14.75 0.59 -3.24
C GLY A 85 14.38 2.01 -3.63
N TYR A 86 13.14 2.19 -4.05
CA TYR A 86 12.65 3.50 -4.46
C TYR A 86 12.52 4.44 -3.26
N SER A 87 12.97 5.66 -3.42
CA SER A 87 12.71 6.76 -2.49
C SER A 87 12.29 7.98 -3.28
N GLY A 88 11.22 8.64 -2.84
CA GLY A 88 10.70 9.82 -3.51
C GLY A 88 9.19 9.91 -3.44
N PRO A 89 8.60 10.86 -4.18
CA PRO A 89 7.15 11.05 -4.17
C PRO A 89 6.43 9.95 -4.93
N GLY A 90 5.16 9.73 -4.57
CA GLY A 90 4.32 8.77 -5.25
C GLY A 90 2.86 8.96 -4.90
N ALA A 91 2.01 8.13 -5.48
CA ALA A 91 0.60 8.10 -5.19
C ALA A 91 0.13 6.66 -5.07
N PHE A 92 -0.77 6.44 -4.12
CA PHE A 92 -1.43 5.15 -3.92
C PHE A 92 -2.91 5.32 -4.22
N LEU A 93 -3.44 4.44 -5.08
CA LEU A 93 -4.85 4.44 -5.46
C LEU A 93 -5.42 3.07 -5.08
N PHE A 94 -6.28 3.06 -4.06
CA PHE A 94 -6.89 1.83 -3.55
C PHE A 94 -8.30 1.69 -4.08
N THR A 95 -8.68 0.46 -4.47
CA THR A 95 -10.08 0.07 -4.66
C THR A 95 -10.40 -0.90 -3.53
N VAL A 96 -11.33 -0.51 -2.67
CA VAL A 96 -11.68 -1.27 -1.46
C VAL A 96 -13.09 -1.77 -1.59
N ARG A 97 -13.31 -3.05 -1.26
CA ARG A 97 -14.64 -3.63 -1.15
C ARG A 97 -14.77 -4.28 0.23
N GLY A 98 -15.70 -3.78 1.03
CA GLY A 98 -15.84 -4.23 2.41
C GLY A 98 -14.54 -3.95 3.19
N ASN A 99 -13.95 -4.99 3.73
CA ASN A 99 -12.72 -4.90 4.51
C ASN A 99 -11.47 -5.30 3.73
N HIS A 100 -11.58 -5.41 2.40
CA HIS A 100 -10.48 -5.93 1.59
C HIS A 100 -10.13 -4.99 0.45
N ILE A 101 -8.83 -5.02 0.07
CA ILE A 101 -8.32 -4.31 -1.09
C ILE A 101 -8.53 -5.22 -2.30
N GLU A 102 -9.26 -4.73 -3.30
CA GLU A 102 -9.40 -5.43 -4.58
C GLU A 102 -8.31 -5.03 -5.56
N ARG A 103 -7.86 -3.78 -5.46
CA ARG A 103 -6.86 -3.26 -6.37
C ARG A 103 -6.07 -2.17 -5.66
N LEU A 104 -4.77 -2.19 -5.87
CA LEU A 104 -3.88 -1.11 -5.44
C LEU A 104 -3.02 -0.74 -6.64
N GLU A 105 -3.11 0.52 -7.06
CA GLU A 105 -2.24 1.05 -8.09
C GLU A 105 -1.27 2.04 -7.46
N ILE A 106 0.01 1.87 -7.74
CA ILE A 106 1.07 2.74 -7.24
C ILE A 106 1.67 3.47 -8.43
N ARG A 107 1.76 4.79 -8.29
CA ARG A 107 2.29 5.68 -9.34
C ARG A 107 3.45 6.50 -8.84
#